data_b5f2cb66e6086447c9734c423e671f79
#
_entry.id   b5f2cb66e6086447c9734c423e671f79
#
_cell.length_a   1.000
_cell.length_b   1.000
_cell.length_c   1.000
_cell.angle_alpha   90.00
_cell.angle_beta   90.00
_cell.angle_gamma   90.00
#
_symmetry.space_group_name_H-M   'P 1'
#
loop_
_entity.id
_entity.type
_entity.pdbx_description
1 polymer ?
#
loop_
_entity_poly.entity_id
_entity_poly.type
_entity_poly.pdbx_seq_one_letter_code
_entity_poly.pdbx_strand_id
1 'polypeptide(L)'
;MITKRIIACLDVRDGRVVKGVQFVDIVDAGDPATQAARHAREGADEIVLLDITATHEGRGTLLDTVRRTARELLVPFCVGGGIRTADDAAQVFEAGADKVSVNSAALKDPMLIDAIGRSFGAQAVVVAIDARRDPEAADPVREAQVYVQGGRKLAGRRVVEWAREAEDRGAGEILLTSMNSDGMRTGFDCELTAAVSEAVGIPVIASGGAGTVAHFVDVFGRGKADAALAASIFHFGVSSARSLKEELAKAGVSVRLPC
;
A
#
# COMPACT_ATOMS: atom_id res chain seq x y z
N MET A 1 -10.16 5.30 20.96
CA MET A 1 -10.45 5.39 19.51
C MET A 1 -9.14 5.08 18.78
N ILE A 2 -9.15 4.20 17.81
CA ILE A 2 -7.95 3.85 17.05
C ILE A 2 -7.64 5.02 16.10
N THR A 3 -6.39 5.50 16.08
CA THR A 3 -5.96 6.59 15.18
C THR A 3 -5.77 6.07 13.75
N LYS A 4 -6.17 6.88 12.77
CA LYS A 4 -5.95 6.60 11.36
C LYS A 4 -4.49 6.87 11.00
N ARG A 5 -3.88 6.02 10.17
CA ARG A 5 -2.47 6.14 9.75
C ARG A 5 -2.36 6.83 8.39
N ILE A 6 -1.37 7.69 8.25
CA ILE A 6 -0.95 8.31 6.99
C ILE A 6 0.35 7.65 6.55
N ILE A 7 0.33 6.97 5.42
CA ILE A 7 1.42 6.15 4.91
C ILE A 7 2.02 6.81 3.66
N ALA A 8 3.35 6.98 3.65
CA ALA A 8 4.04 7.45 2.45
C ALA A 8 4.58 6.26 1.63
N CYS A 9 4.23 6.22 0.35
CA CYS A 9 4.67 5.18 -0.59
C CYS A 9 5.85 5.68 -1.43
N LEU A 10 6.85 4.82 -1.59
CA LEU A 10 8.00 4.99 -2.46
C LEU A 10 7.97 3.89 -3.53
N ASP A 11 7.53 4.24 -4.74
CA ASP A 11 7.66 3.36 -5.89
C ASP A 11 9.12 3.36 -6.34
N VAL A 12 9.76 2.19 -6.37
CA VAL A 12 11.19 2.06 -6.69
C VAL A 12 11.37 1.26 -7.97
N ARG A 13 12.24 1.78 -8.84
CA ARG A 13 12.74 1.11 -10.03
C ARG A 13 14.26 1.27 -10.08
N ASP A 14 14.99 0.18 -10.28
CA ASP A 14 16.46 0.18 -10.38
C ASP A 14 17.17 0.90 -9.20
N GLY A 15 16.61 0.75 -7.99
CA GLY A 15 17.15 1.39 -6.78
C GLY A 15 16.90 2.89 -6.66
N ARG A 16 16.06 3.49 -7.51
CA ARG A 16 15.66 4.91 -7.48
C ARG A 16 14.17 5.03 -7.22
N VAL A 17 13.80 6.05 -6.45
CA VAL A 17 12.38 6.40 -6.32
C VAL A 17 11.91 6.99 -7.64
N VAL A 18 10.79 6.49 -8.12
CA VAL A 18 10.21 6.94 -9.37
C VAL A 18 8.75 7.34 -9.17
N LYS A 19 8.26 8.23 -9.99
CA LYS A 19 6.84 8.57 -10.06
C LYS A 19 6.40 8.71 -11.50
N GLY A 20 5.32 8.01 -11.83
CA GLY A 20 4.60 8.15 -13.09
C GLY A 20 3.10 8.30 -12.85
N VAL A 21 2.36 8.74 -13.86
CA VAL A 21 0.90 8.65 -13.90
C VAL A 21 0.55 7.33 -14.57
N GLN A 22 -0.19 6.45 -13.88
CA GLN A 22 -0.55 5.11 -14.40
C GLN A 22 0.65 4.31 -14.94
N PHE A 23 1.83 4.41 -14.25
CA PHE A 23 3.09 3.76 -14.63
C PHE A 23 3.70 4.23 -15.98
N VAL A 24 3.27 5.38 -16.49
CA VAL A 24 3.80 6.03 -17.71
C VAL A 24 4.49 7.34 -17.31
N ASP A 25 5.42 7.83 -18.14
CA ASP A 25 6.19 9.08 -17.93
C ASP A 25 6.91 9.11 -16.57
N ILE A 26 7.71 8.09 -16.31
CA ILE A 26 8.41 7.88 -15.04
C ILE A 26 9.48 8.96 -14.83
N VAL A 27 9.34 9.75 -13.78
CA VAL A 27 10.30 10.77 -13.34
C VAL A 27 11.07 10.25 -12.12
N ASP A 28 12.39 10.41 -12.10
CA ASP A 28 13.25 10.10 -10.95
C ASP A 28 12.96 11.10 -9.81
N ALA A 29 12.61 10.58 -8.63
CA ALA A 29 12.34 11.36 -7.43
C ALA A 29 13.44 11.21 -6.35
N GLY A 30 14.56 10.54 -6.66
CA GLY A 30 15.74 10.52 -5.82
C GLY A 30 16.06 9.17 -5.15
N ASP A 31 16.93 9.21 -4.14
CA ASP A 31 17.35 8.02 -3.38
C ASP A 31 16.27 7.57 -2.39
N PRO A 32 15.92 6.27 -2.34
CA PRO A 32 14.86 5.76 -1.45
C PRO A 32 15.10 6.02 0.03
N ALA A 33 16.33 5.83 0.53
CA ALA A 33 16.65 6.04 1.94
C ALA A 33 16.46 7.51 2.34
N THR A 34 16.94 8.43 1.50
CA THR A 34 16.78 9.89 1.71
C THR A 34 15.31 10.31 1.71
N GLN A 35 14.52 9.80 0.76
CA GLN A 35 13.10 10.14 0.66
C GLN A 35 12.30 9.54 1.83
N ALA A 36 12.56 8.29 2.21
CA ALA A 36 11.94 7.64 3.35
C ALA A 36 12.20 8.41 4.65
N ALA A 37 13.46 8.76 4.93
CA ALA A 37 13.83 9.55 6.09
C ALA A 37 13.16 10.93 6.11
N ARG A 38 13.02 11.58 4.96
CA ARG A 38 12.31 12.86 4.83
C ARG A 38 10.84 12.68 5.21
N HIS A 39 10.13 11.74 4.60
CA HIS A 39 8.70 11.55 4.86
C HIS A 39 8.43 11.11 6.30
N ALA A 40 9.29 10.28 6.91
CA ALA A 40 9.18 9.93 8.33
C ALA A 40 9.32 11.17 9.23
N ARG A 41 10.32 12.02 8.99
CA ARG A 41 10.50 13.30 9.72
C ARG A 41 9.36 14.29 9.49
N GLU A 42 8.76 14.26 8.31
CA GLU A 42 7.58 15.04 7.95
C GLU A 42 6.26 14.46 8.50
N GLY A 43 6.33 13.41 9.34
CA GLY A 43 5.21 12.90 10.12
C GLY A 43 4.44 11.73 9.52
N ALA A 44 4.96 11.04 8.52
CA ALA A 44 4.37 9.77 8.07
C ALA A 44 4.37 8.74 9.22
N ASP A 45 3.28 7.97 9.35
CA ASP A 45 3.16 6.93 10.38
C ASP A 45 3.85 5.63 9.98
N GLU A 46 4.02 5.41 8.70
CA GLU A 46 4.62 4.21 8.10
C GLU A 46 5.18 4.56 6.71
N ILE A 47 6.24 3.88 6.30
CA ILE A 47 6.80 3.97 4.95
C ILE A 47 6.57 2.65 4.23
N VAL A 48 6.08 2.73 3.00
CA VAL A 48 5.96 1.58 2.10
C VAL A 48 6.92 1.77 0.93
N LEU A 49 7.76 0.78 0.66
CA LEU A 49 8.62 0.71 -0.53
C LEU A 49 8.11 -0.39 -1.44
N LEU A 50 7.76 -0.04 -2.67
CA LEU A 50 7.30 -0.98 -3.68
C LEU A 50 8.28 -1.05 -4.83
N ASP A 51 8.96 -2.17 -5.02
CA ASP A 51 9.74 -2.44 -6.22
C ASP A 51 8.79 -2.81 -7.36
N ILE A 52 8.45 -1.82 -8.18
CA ILE A 52 7.40 -1.93 -9.20
C ILE A 52 7.82 -2.73 -10.44
N THR A 53 9.10 -3.06 -10.58
CA THR A 53 9.62 -3.82 -11.73
C THR A 53 10.01 -5.25 -11.40
N ALA A 54 10.30 -5.56 -10.14
CA ALA A 54 10.81 -6.87 -9.72
C ALA A 54 9.97 -8.06 -10.21
N THR A 55 8.65 -7.98 -10.12
CA THR A 55 7.74 -9.03 -10.57
C THR A 55 7.75 -9.19 -12.09
N HIS A 56 7.78 -8.08 -12.82
CA HIS A 56 7.79 -8.09 -14.28
C HIS A 56 9.13 -8.59 -14.85
N GLU A 57 10.23 -8.16 -14.25
CA GLU A 57 11.59 -8.56 -14.64
C GLU A 57 12.00 -9.94 -14.13
N GLY A 58 11.17 -10.56 -13.30
CA GLY A 58 11.43 -11.88 -12.74
C GLY A 58 12.58 -11.91 -11.72
N ARG A 59 13.03 -10.76 -11.20
CA ARG A 59 14.09 -10.65 -10.18
C ARG A 59 13.53 -10.60 -8.75
N GLY A 60 14.39 -10.78 -7.78
CA GLY A 60 14.07 -10.59 -6.35
C GLY A 60 14.06 -9.12 -5.96
N THR A 61 13.69 -8.87 -4.71
CA THR A 61 13.68 -7.53 -4.09
C THR A 61 15.09 -6.95 -4.01
N LEU A 62 15.21 -5.63 -4.07
CA LEU A 62 16.48 -4.88 -3.94
C LEU A 62 16.93 -4.78 -2.48
N LEU A 63 17.48 -5.86 -1.93
CA LEU A 63 17.83 -5.99 -0.50
C LEU A 63 18.80 -4.92 0.01
N ASP A 64 19.76 -4.48 -0.81
CA ASP A 64 20.66 -3.40 -0.41
C ASP A 64 19.90 -2.06 -0.22
N THR A 65 18.98 -1.75 -1.12
CA THR A 65 18.10 -0.58 -0.97
C THR A 65 17.26 -0.68 0.30
N VAL A 66 16.71 -1.87 0.60
CA VAL A 66 15.96 -2.12 1.84
C VAL A 66 16.82 -1.86 3.07
N ARG A 67 18.04 -2.42 3.14
CA ARG A 67 18.98 -2.23 4.28
C ARG A 67 19.33 -0.76 4.49
N ARG A 68 19.65 -0.04 3.42
CA ARG A 68 19.96 1.40 3.50
C ARG A 68 18.77 2.21 4.00
N THR A 69 17.59 1.92 3.49
CA THR A 69 16.35 2.61 3.87
C THR A 69 15.99 2.33 5.33
N ALA A 70 16.02 1.06 5.76
CA ALA A 70 15.69 0.65 7.13
C ALA A 70 16.54 1.36 8.19
N ARG A 71 17.83 1.60 7.92
CA ARG A 71 18.75 2.29 8.85
C ARG A 71 18.37 3.74 9.13
N GLU A 72 17.63 4.37 8.24
CA GLU A 72 17.22 5.77 8.36
C GLU A 72 15.83 5.94 8.99
N LEU A 73 15.11 4.84 9.27
CA LEU A 73 13.72 4.86 9.70
C LEU A 73 13.57 4.54 11.19
N LEU A 74 12.66 5.28 11.85
CA LEU A 74 12.17 5.04 13.21
C LEU A 74 10.64 4.80 13.21
N VAL A 75 10.05 4.65 12.04
CA VAL A 75 8.63 4.32 11.84
C VAL A 75 8.53 2.97 11.13
N PRO A 76 7.41 2.24 11.26
CA PRO A 76 7.21 0.97 10.56
C PRO A 76 7.53 1.05 9.07
N PHE A 77 8.21 0.01 8.56
CA PHE A 77 8.68 -0.08 7.20
C PHE A 77 8.16 -1.35 6.53
N CYS A 78 7.31 -1.17 5.52
CA CYS A 78 6.76 -2.25 4.70
C CYS A 78 7.47 -2.29 3.34
N VAL A 79 7.83 -3.48 2.89
CA VAL A 79 8.50 -3.69 1.60
C VAL A 79 7.70 -4.65 0.73
N GLY A 80 7.46 -4.27 -0.52
CA GLY A 80 6.77 -5.08 -1.52
C GLY A 80 7.50 -5.12 -2.85
N GLY A 81 7.10 -6.09 -3.67
CA GLY A 81 7.70 -6.35 -4.98
C GLY A 81 8.80 -7.41 -4.94
N GLY A 82 8.69 -8.41 -5.81
CA GLY A 82 9.68 -9.47 -5.97
C GLY A 82 9.65 -10.61 -4.93
N ILE A 83 8.80 -10.55 -3.92
CA ILE A 83 8.68 -11.58 -2.87
C ILE A 83 7.79 -12.72 -3.38
N ARG A 84 8.35 -13.93 -3.49
CA ARG A 84 7.70 -15.12 -4.08
C ARG A 84 7.66 -16.31 -3.15
N THR A 85 8.54 -16.33 -2.15
CA THR A 85 8.71 -17.42 -1.19
C THR A 85 8.80 -16.87 0.24
N ALA A 86 8.64 -17.73 1.24
CA ALA A 86 8.88 -17.37 2.63
C ALA A 86 10.35 -17.01 2.86
N ASP A 87 11.28 -17.61 2.12
CA ASP A 87 12.71 -17.31 2.20
C ASP A 87 13.01 -15.90 1.63
N ASP A 88 12.34 -15.48 0.56
CA ASP A 88 12.44 -14.09 0.08
C ASP A 88 11.96 -13.11 1.17
N ALA A 89 10.85 -13.43 1.84
CA ALA A 89 10.33 -12.62 2.94
C ALA A 89 11.32 -12.57 4.11
N ALA A 90 11.93 -13.71 4.48
CA ALA A 90 12.95 -13.77 5.53
C ALA A 90 14.13 -12.83 5.23
N GLN A 91 14.64 -12.83 3.99
CA GLN A 91 15.72 -11.94 3.58
C GLN A 91 15.34 -10.45 3.67
N VAL A 92 14.08 -10.12 3.37
CA VAL A 92 13.56 -8.75 3.48
C VAL A 92 13.46 -8.32 4.95
N PHE A 93 13.01 -9.21 5.86
CA PHE A 93 13.01 -8.96 7.31
C PHE A 93 14.42 -8.81 7.86
N GLU A 94 15.36 -9.68 7.47
CA GLU A 94 16.78 -9.59 7.84
C GLU A 94 17.42 -8.29 7.32
N ALA A 95 16.92 -7.75 6.20
CA ALA A 95 17.34 -6.46 5.69
C ALA A 95 16.78 -5.27 6.47
N GLY A 96 15.85 -5.49 7.43
CA GLY A 96 15.32 -4.50 8.36
C GLY A 96 13.90 -4.01 8.09
N ALA A 97 13.12 -4.69 7.24
CA ALA A 97 11.69 -4.41 7.10
C ALA A 97 10.91 -4.94 8.31
N ASP A 98 9.83 -4.24 8.69
CA ASP A 98 8.87 -4.69 9.72
C ASP A 98 7.73 -5.50 9.12
N LYS A 99 7.41 -5.26 7.85
CA LYS A 99 6.33 -5.92 7.12
C LYS A 99 6.76 -6.22 5.69
N VAL A 100 6.15 -7.24 5.11
CA VAL A 100 6.25 -7.53 3.68
C VAL A 100 4.89 -7.42 3.00
N SER A 101 4.89 -6.89 1.77
CA SER A 101 3.69 -6.81 0.95
C SER A 101 3.77 -7.80 -0.22
N VAL A 102 2.78 -8.70 -0.30
CA VAL A 102 2.67 -9.72 -1.35
C VAL A 102 1.41 -9.49 -2.18
N ASN A 103 1.52 -9.68 -3.50
CA ASN A 103 0.42 -9.54 -4.46
C ASN A 103 0.38 -10.73 -5.41
N SER A 104 1.00 -10.63 -6.59
CA SER A 104 0.91 -11.65 -7.66
C SER A 104 1.36 -13.05 -7.22
N ALA A 105 2.35 -13.14 -6.33
CA ALA A 105 2.83 -14.41 -5.81
C ALA A 105 1.78 -15.08 -4.90
N ALA A 106 1.14 -14.30 -4.02
CA ALA A 106 0.07 -14.79 -3.15
C ALA A 106 -1.18 -15.20 -3.93
N LEU A 107 -1.52 -14.51 -5.02
CA LEU A 107 -2.61 -14.92 -5.91
C LEU A 107 -2.31 -16.20 -6.68
N LYS A 108 -1.05 -16.44 -7.02
CA LYS A 108 -0.61 -17.66 -7.68
C LYS A 108 -0.55 -18.85 -6.72
N ASP A 109 -0.05 -18.62 -5.51
CA ASP A 109 0.04 -19.59 -4.43
C ASP A 109 -0.36 -18.94 -3.11
N PRO A 110 -1.64 -19.04 -2.71
CA PRO A 110 -2.13 -18.45 -1.47
C PRO A 110 -1.48 -19.01 -0.19
N MET A 111 -0.88 -20.21 -0.25
CA MET A 111 -0.13 -20.80 0.88
C MET A 111 1.09 -19.96 1.28
N LEU A 112 1.53 -19.04 0.41
CA LEU A 112 2.59 -18.10 0.74
C LEU A 112 2.19 -17.20 1.93
N ILE A 113 0.92 -16.77 2.01
CA ILE A 113 0.41 -15.97 3.13
C ILE A 113 0.52 -16.77 4.43
N ASP A 114 0.05 -18.03 4.42
CA ASP A 114 0.13 -18.95 5.55
C ASP A 114 1.59 -19.15 6.02
N ALA A 115 2.50 -19.36 5.07
CA ALA A 115 3.91 -19.64 5.36
C ALA A 115 4.59 -18.44 6.03
N ILE A 116 4.39 -17.22 5.48
CA ILE A 116 4.97 -16.00 6.06
C ILE A 116 4.32 -15.72 7.42
N GLY A 117 2.98 -15.81 7.52
CA GLY A 117 2.25 -15.53 8.76
C GLY A 117 2.63 -16.47 9.90
N ARG A 118 2.89 -17.76 9.63
CA ARG A 118 3.37 -18.72 10.64
C ARG A 118 4.79 -18.44 11.10
N SER A 119 5.66 -17.95 10.22
CA SER A 119 7.07 -17.72 10.53
C SER A 119 7.32 -16.39 11.23
N PHE A 120 6.56 -15.34 10.85
CA PHE A 120 6.85 -13.96 11.27
C PHE A 120 5.65 -13.28 11.97
N GLY A 121 4.52 -13.95 12.06
CA GLY A 121 3.27 -13.41 12.61
C GLY A 121 2.40 -12.70 11.55
N ALA A 122 1.09 -12.75 11.75
CA ALA A 122 0.12 -12.14 10.81
C ALA A 122 0.39 -10.65 10.59
N GLN A 123 0.76 -9.90 11.65
CA GLN A 123 1.06 -8.46 11.59
C GLN A 123 2.20 -8.10 10.64
N ALA A 124 3.02 -9.07 10.25
CA ALA A 124 4.12 -8.87 9.30
C ALA A 124 3.70 -9.04 7.83
N VAL A 125 2.46 -9.50 7.57
CA VAL A 125 1.96 -9.83 6.23
C VAL A 125 0.93 -8.81 5.76
N VAL A 126 1.25 -8.08 4.71
CA VAL A 126 0.33 -7.20 3.99
C VAL A 126 -0.01 -7.85 2.64
N VAL A 127 -1.29 -8.07 2.37
CA VAL A 127 -1.73 -8.52 1.05
C VAL A 127 -2.15 -7.31 0.21
N ALA A 128 -1.39 -7.03 -0.85
CA ALA A 128 -1.72 -5.97 -1.79
C ALA A 128 -2.71 -6.48 -2.85
N ILE A 129 -3.74 -5.67 -3.10
CA ILE A 129 -4.81 -5.97 -4.03
C ILE A 129 -4.94 -4.80 -5.02
N ASP A 130 -4.53 -5.01 -6.27
CA ASP A 130 -4.81 -4.08 -7.36
C ASP A 130 -6.21 -4.36 -7.87
N ALA A 131 -7.13 -3.46 -7.60
CA ALA A 131 -8.56 -3.60 -7.84
C ALA A 131 -9.04 -2.73 -8.99
N ARG A 132 -9.87 -3.28 -9.87
CA ARG A 132 -10.53 -2.52 -10.94
C ARG A 132 -12.02 -2.79 -10.93
N ARG A 133 -12.81 -1.71 -10.94
CA ARG A 133 -14.26 -1.75 -11.18
C ARG A 133 -14.55 -1.54 -12.65
N ASP A 134 -15.51 -2.30 -13.16
CA ASP A 134 -16.15 -2.00 -14.44
C ASP A 134 -17.37 -1.10 -14.15
N PRO A 135 -17.39 0.15 -14.62
CA PRO A 135 -18.51 1.06 -14.38
C PRO A 135 -19.83 0.60 -15.01
N GLU A 136 -19.75 -0.28 -16.02
CA GLU A 136 -20.93 -0.82 -16.74
C GLU A 136 -21.48 -2.12 -16.14
N ALA A 137 -20.80 -2.67 -15.12
CA ALA A 137 -21.28 -3.85 -14.41
C ALA A 137 -22.58 -3.57 -13.64
N ALA A 138 -23.40 -4.59 -13.44
CA ALA A 138 -24.65 -4.47 -12.69
C ALA A 138 -24.41 -4.03 -11.23
N ASP A 139 -23.33 -4.51 -10.61
CA ASP A 139 -22.85 -4.06 -9.31
C ASP A 139 -21.32 -3.87 -9.38
N PRO A 140 -20.85 -2.66 -9.76
CA PRO A 140 -19.45 -2.39 -9.96
C PRO A 140 -18.55 -2.68 -8.73
N VAL A 141 -19.09 -2.57 -7.53
CA VAL A 141 -18.34 -2.84 -6.28
C VAL A 141 -18.20 -4.34 -6.03
N ARG A 142 -19.31 -5.08 -6.07
CA ARG A 142 -19.31 -6.54 -5.85
C ARG A 142 -18.59 -7.31 -6.96
N GLU A 143 -18.64 -6.79 -8.18
CA GLU A 143 -18.03 -7.39 -9.35
C GLU A 143 -16.60 -6.92 -9.59
N ALA A 144 -16.06 -6.03 -8.72
CA ALA A 144 -14.69 -5.57 -8.80
C ALA A 144 -13.70 -6.73 -8.88
N GLN A 145 -12.75 -6.64 -9.83
CA GLN A 145 -11.81 -7.69 -10.17
C GLN A 145 -10.41 -7.37 -9.68
N VAL A 146 -9.69 -8.42 -9.29
CA VAL A 146 -8.28 -8.35 -8.91
C VAL A 146 -7.40 -8.43 -10.15
N TYR A 147 -6.38 -7.58 -10.20
CA TYR A 147 -5.36 -7.57 -11.23
C TYR A 147 -3.98 -7.91 -10.65
N VAL A 148 -3.09 -8.40 -11.50
CA VAL A 148 -1.70 -8.77 -11.16
C VAL A 148 -0.71 -8.17 -12.15
N GLN A 149 0.59 -8.33 -11.86
CA GLN A 149 1.68 -7.85 -12.72
C GLN A 149 1.61 -6.34 -12.98
N GLY A 150 1.37 -5.56 -11.91
CA GLY A 150 1.24 -4.09 -12.02
C GLY A 150 0.00 -3.69 -12.82
N GLY A 151 -1.14 -4.34 -12.58
CA GLY A 151 -2.41 -4.02 -13.22
C GLY A 151 -2.59 -4.52 -14.67
N ARG A 152 -1.65 -5.30 -15.19
CA ARG A 152 -1.65 -5.71 -16.63
C ARG A 152 -2.47 -6.94 -16.92
N LYS A 153 -2.72 -7.80 -15.92
CA LYS A 153 -3.39 -9.09 -16.13
C LYS A 153 -4.51 -9.30 -15.12
N LEU A 154 -5.70 -9.65 -15.61
CA LEU A 154 -6.83 -10.06 -14.79
C LEU A 154 -6.51 -11.37 -14.07
N ALA A 155 -6.76 -11.40 -12.75
CA ALA A 155 -6.50 -12.59 -11.92
C ALA A 155 -7.67 -13.58 -11.90
N GLY A 156 -8.86 -13.17 -12.36
CA GLY A 156 -10.07 -14.00 -12.33
C GLY A 156 -10.63 -14.22 -10.92
N ARG A 157 -10.38 -13.28 -10.02
CA ARG A 157 -10.91 -13.28 -8.64
C ARG A 157 -11.59 -11.95 -8.33
N ARG A 158 -12.67 -11.99 -7.55
CA ARG A 158 -13.34 -10.81 -7.02
C ARG A 158 -12.58 -10.25 -5.83
N VAL A 159 -12.55 -8.92 -5.71
CA VAL A 159 -11.76 -8.20 -4.70
C VAL A 159 -12.16 -8.59 -3.27
N VAL A 160 -13.47 -8.54 -2.96
CA VAL A 160 -13.96 -8.83 -1.61
C VAL A 160 -13.74 -10.29 -1.22
N GLU A 161 -13.93 -11.22 -2.15
CA GLU A 161 -13.70 -12.66 -1.92
C GLU A 161 -12.21 -12.93 -1.64
N TRP A 162 -11.32 -12.29 -2.40
CA TRP A 162 -9.89 -12.44 -2.21
C TRP A 162 -9.40 -11.81 -0.89
N ALA A 163 -9.95 -10.65 -0.50
CA ALA A 163 -9.63 -10.02 0.78
C ALA A 163 -9.98 -10.93 1.97
N ARG A 164 -11.15 -11.58 1.96
CA ARG A 164 -11.55 -12.56 2.98
C ARG A 164 -10.62 -13.77 3.00
N GLU A 165 -10.33 -14.37 1.83
CA GLU A 165 -9.39 -15.49 1.76
C GLU A 165 -8.01 -15.10 2.30
N ALA A 166 -7.52 -13.89 1.99
CA ALA A 166 -6.25 -13.41 2.49
C ALA A 166 -6.23 -13.32 4.03
N GLU A 167 -7.30 -12.78 4.63
CA GLU A 167 -7.46 -12.76 6.09
C GLU A 167 -7.50 -14.16 6.68
N ASP A 168 -8.33 -15.06 6.14
CA ASP A 168 -8.46 -16.45 6.61
C ASP A 168 -7.13 -17.20 6.57
N ARG A 169 -6.23 -16.82 5.67
CA ARG A 169 -4.85 -17.37 5.56
C ARG A 169 -3.83 -16.70 6.46
N GLY A 170 -4.22 -15.68 7.22
CA GLY A 170 -3.36 -15.03 8.18
C GLY A 170 -2.66 -13.77 7.66
N ALA A 171 -3.21 -13.07 6.68
CA ALA A 171 -2.84 -11.70 6.40
C ALA A 171 -3.16 -10.81 7.60
N GLY A 172 -2.28 -9.86 7.93
CA GLY A 172 -2.49 -8.89 8.99
C GLY A 172 -3.05 -7.56 8.52
N GLU A 173 -2.90 -7.24 7.24
CA GLU A 173 -3.44 -6.02 6.63
C GLU A 173 -3.75 -6.24 5.14
N ILE A 174 -4.70 -5.48 4.60
CA ILE A 174 -4.98 -5.38 3.17
C ILE A 174 -4.53 -4.00 2.67
N LEU A 175 -3.67 -3.97 1.65
CA LEU A 175 -3.35 -2.76 0.89
C LEU A 175 -4.19 -2.76 -0.40
N LEU A 176 -5.28 -2.00 -0.40
CA LEU A 176 -6.24 -1.93 -1.51
C LEU A 176 -5.95 -0.74 -2.41
N THR A 177 -5.48 -1.00 -3.63
CA THR A 177 -5.26 0.04 -4.65
C THR A 177 -6.37 0.02 -5.69
N SER A 178 -7.14 1.12 -5.75
CA SER A 178 -8.11 1.32 -6.84
C SER A 178 -7.40 1.80 -8.10
N MET A 179 -7.33 0.93 -9.12
CA MET A 179 -6.75 1.27 -10.43
C MET A 179 -7.55 2.35 -11.18
N ASN A 180 -8.85 2.46 -10.90
CA ASN A 180 -9.70 3.48 -11.49
C ASN A 180 -9.33 4.89 -10.99
N SER A 181 -8.83 4.99 -9.76
CA SER A 181 -8.50 6.26 -9.11
C SER A 181 -7.00 6.56 -9.08
N ASP A 182 -6.14 5.55 -9.29
CA ASP A 182 -4.70 5.71 -9.13
C ASP A 182 -4.11 6.74 -10.10
N GLY A 183 -3.31 7.66 -9.55
CA GLY A 183 -2.72 8.77 -10.29
C GLY A 183 -3.65 9.94 -10.63
N MET A 184 -4.97 9.79 -10.48
CA MET A 184 -5.98 10.77 -10.93
C MET A 184 -6.15 11.95 -9.95
N ARG A 185 -5.80 11.80 -8.67
CA ARG A 185 -6.00 12.81 -7.61
C ARG A 185 -7.46 13.29 -7.45
N THR A 186 -8.42 12.46 -7.82
CA THR A 186 -9.87 12.79 -7.79
C THR A 186 -10.59 12.22 -6.57
N GLY A 187 -9.86 11.59 -5.66
CA GLY A 187 -10.38 10.94 -4.45
C GLY A 187 -10.17 9.43 -4.48
N PHE A 188 -10.14 8.85 -3.28
CA PHE A 188 -10.07 7.40 -3.11
C PHE A 188 -11.40 6.74 -3.53
N ASP A 189 -11.35 5.47 -3.89
CA ASP A 189 -12.53 4.66 -4.13
C ASP A 189 -13.19 4.26 -2.80
N CYS A 190 -14.00 5.18 -2.24
CA CYS A 190 -14.60 4.98 -0.93
C CYS A 190 -15.59 3.81 -0.90
N GLU A 191 -16.32 3.56 -1.98
CA GLU A 191 -17.33 2.48 -2.03
C GLU A 191 -16.64 1.10 -2.00
N LEU A 192 -15.62 0.92 -2.83
CA LEU A 192 -14.86 -0.33 -2.85
C LEU A 192 -14.09 -0.53 -1.55
N THR A 193 -13.49 0.55 -1.01
CA THR A 193 -12.77 0.49 0.27
C THR A 193 -13.69 0.10 1.41
N ALA A 194 -14.91 0.68 1.48
CA ALA A 194 -15.90 0.34 2.48
C ALA A 194 -16.34 -1.12 2.36
N ALA A 195 -16.60 -1.61 1.14
CA ALA A 195 -17.00 -3.00 0.91
C ALA A 195 -15.93 -4.01 1.38
N VAL A 196 -14.64 -3.68 1.21
CA VAL A 196 -13.56 -4.53 1.73
C VAL A 196 -13.44 -4.38 3.25
N SER A 197 -13.44 -3.15 3.79
CA SER A 197 -13.33 -2.91 5.25
C SER A 197 -14.46 -3.53 6.05
N GLU A 198 -15.66 -3.64 5.48
CA GLU A 198 -16.81 -4.32 6.11
C GLU A 198 -16.73 -5.85 5.98
N ALA A 199 -15.96 -6.35 5.06
CA ALA A 199 -15.88 -7.77 4.74
C ALA A 199 -14.80 -8.50 5.55
N VAL A 200 -13.79 -7.77 6.09
CA VAL A 200 -12.66 -8.31 6.84
C VAL A 200 -12.55 -7.65 8.22
N GLY A 201 -11.94 -8.35 9.19
CA GLY A 201 -11.65 -7.83 10.53
C GLY A 201 -10.25 -7.23 10.69
N ILE A 202 -9.40 -7.36 9.65
CA ILE A 202 -8.04 -6.80 9.62
C ILE A 202 -8.02 -5.39 9.01
N PRO A 203 -7.05 -4.53 9.36
CA PRO A 203 -6.93 -3.18 8.83
C PRO A 203 -6.87 -3.13 7.31
N VAL A 204 -7.56 -2.13 6.74
CA VAL A 204 -7.54 -1.85 5.30
C VAL A 204 -6.84 -0.51 5.05
N ILE A 205 -5.81 -0.54 4.22
CA ILE A 205 -5.03 0.60 3.75
C ILE A 205 -5.59 0.99 2.37
N ALA A 206 -6.21 2.16 2.27
CA ALA A 206 -6.69 2.67 0.99
C ALA A 206 -5.55 3.29 0.17
N SER A 207 -5.49 2.98 -1.12
CA SER A 207 -4.48 3.47 -2.07
C SER A 207 -5.11 3.83 -3.41
N GLY A 208 -4.55 4.86 -4.08
CA GLY A 208 -5.03 5.37 -5.37
C GLY A 208 -6.06 6.49 -5.23
N GLY A 209 -5.76 7.66 -5.82
CA GLY A 209 -6.67 8.80 -5.90
C GLY A 209 -6.43 9.93 -4.90
N ALA A 210 -5.44 9.82 -4.00
CA ALA A 210 -5.11 10.86 -3.02
C ALA A 210 -4.78 12.21 -3.69
N GLY A 211 -5.44 13.28 -3.26
CA GLY A 211 -5.22 14.62 -3.81
C GLY A 211 -5.37 15.73 -2.78
N THR A 212 -6.49 15.80 -2.09
CA THR A 212 -6.84 16.87 -1.13
C THR A 212 -7.17 16.30 0.25
N VAL A 213 -7.16 17.15 1.28
CA VAL A 213 -7.57 16.75 2.66
C VAL A 213 -8.97 16.13 2.67
N ALA A 214 -9.90 16.68 1.89
CA ALA A 214 -11.28 16.15 1.79
C ALA A 214 -11.31 14.69 1.35
N HIS A 215 -10.42 14.27 0.44
CA HIS A 215 -10.33 12.87 0.01
C HIS A 215 -9.95 11.92 1.16
N PHE A 216 -9.08 12.36 2.06
CA PHE A 216 -8.72 11.56 3.25
C PHE A 216 -9.86 11.54 4.28
N VAL A 217 -10.56 12.66 4.48
CA VAL A 217 -11.77 12.69 5.33
C VAL A 217 -12.82 11.69 4.80
N ASP A 218 -13.06 11.71 3.50
CA ASP A 218 -14.03 10.80 2.85
C ASP A 218 -13.63 9.33 3.00
N VAL A 219 -12.37 8.98 2.75
CA VAL A 219 -11.94 7.58 2.81
C VAL A 219 -11.92 7.04 4.25
N PHE A 220 -11.62 7.88 5.24
CA PHE A 220 -11.69 7.49 6.64
C PHE A 220 -13.12 7.42 7.17
N GLY A 221 -14.01 8.30 6.71
CA GLY A 221 -15.42 8.34 7.09
C GLY A 221 -16.25 7.35 6.28
N ARG A 222 -16.46 7.63 5.01
CA ARG A 222 -17.29 6.84 4.09
C ARG A 222 -16.62 5.53 3.66
N GLY A 223 -15.31 5.59 3.37
CA GLY A 223 -14.53 4.42 2.95
C GLY A 223 -14.16 3.48 4.08
N LYS A 224 -14.31 3.89 5.35
CA LYS A 224 -13.99 3.10 6.56
C LYS A 224 -12.55 2.58 6.62
N ALA A 225 -11.63 3.17 5.85
CA ALA A 225 -10.23 2.77 5.87
C ALA A 225 -9.58 2.99 7.23
N ASP A 226 -8.59 2.15 7.58
CA ASP A 226 -7.79 2.28 8.80
C ASP A 226 -6.49 3.06 8.55
N ALA A 227 -6.06 3.07 7.30
CA ALA A 227 -4.94 3.85 6.83
C ALA A 227 -5.18 4.36 5.41
N ALA A 228 -4.48 5.43 5.03
CA ALA A 228 -4.45 5.94 3.67
C ALA A 228 -3.01 6.08 3.20
N LEU A 229 -2.72 5.51 2.03
CA LEU A 229 -1.43 5.54 1.39
C LEU A 229 -1.41 6.57 0.28
N ALA A 230 -0.38 7.41 0.26
CA ALA A 230 -0.16 8.39 -0.79
C ALA A 230 1.32 8.50 -1.16
N ALA A 231 1.59 8.90 -2.40
CA ALA A 231 2.92 9.08 -2.96
C ALA A 231 3.13 10.50 -3.49
N SER A 232 2.47 10.84 -4.60
CA SER A 232 2.75 12.07 -5.36
C SER A 232 2.55 13.38 -4.58
N ILE A 233 1.57 13.44 -3.68
CA ILE A 233 1.31 14.65 -2.88
C ILE A 233 2.46 14.96 -1.91
N PHE A 234 3.21 13.93 -1.46
CA PHE A 234 4.36 14.05 -0.58
C PHE A 234 5.66 14.27 -1.36
N HIS A 235 5.88 13.55 -2.46
CA HIS A 235 7.12 13.65 -3.25
C HIS A 235 7.34 15.04 -3.85
N PHE A 236 6.28 15.67 -4.34
CA PHE A 236 6.36 16.98 -4.99
C PHE A 236 6.12 18.17 -4.05
N GLY A 237 6.10 17.93 -2.72
CA GLY A 237 5.95 19.02 -1.74
C GLY A 237 4.59 19.73 -1.79
N VAL A 238 3.56 19.11 -2.37
CA VAL A 238 2.20 19.64 -2.37
C VAL A 238 1.66 19.70 -0.94
N SER A 239 1.97 18.67 -0.13
CA SER A 239 1.65 18.58 1.27
C SER A 239 2.70 17.74 1.99
N SER A 240 2.90 17.96 3.30
CA SER A 240 3.60 17.03 4.18
C SER A 240 2.60 16.15 4.93
N ALA A 241 3.03 15.00 5.43
CA ALA A 241 2.17 14.17 6.27
C ALA A 241 1.76 14.90 7.56
N ARG A 242 2.64 15.76 8.09
CA ARG A 242 2.36 16.62 9.25
C ARG A 242 1.23 17.60 8.96
N SER A 243 1.35 18.41 7.90
CA SER A 243 0.32 19.38 7.54
C SER A 243 -1.01 18.73 7.21
N LEU A 244 -0.99 17.59 6.52
CA LEU A 244 -2.19 16.79 6.24
C LEU A 244 -2.87 16.34 7.55
N LYS A 245 -2.12 15.80 8.51
CA LYS A 245 -2.65 15.35 9.81
C LYS A 245 -3.23 16.50 10.63
N GLU A 246 -2.61 17.68 10.61
CA GLU A 246 -3.12 18.87 11.28
C GLU A 246 -4.51 19.28 10.73
N GLU A 247 -4.66 19.25 9.42
CA GLU A 247 -5.96 19.53 8.77
C GLU A 247 -6.99 18.42 9.02
N LEU A 248 -6.58 17.16 9.03
CA LEU A 248 -7.44 16.01 9.36
C LEU A 248 -7.93 16.10 10.80
N ALA A 249 -7.07 16.46 11.75
CA ALA A 249 -7.45 16.66 13.15
C ALA A 249 -8.48 17.79 13.30
N LYS A 250 -8.32 18.92 12.57
CA LYS A 250 -9.31 20.00 12.53
C LYS A 250 -10.64 19.54 11.94
N ALA A 251 -10.62 18.62 10.98
CA ALA A 251 -11.81 17.99 10.40
C ALA A 251 -12.43 16.88 11.28
N GLY A 252 -11.89 16.65 12.48
CA GLY A 252 -12.43 15.65 13.42
C GLY A 252 -11.96 14.21 13.19
N VAL A 253 -10.98 14.00 12.30
CA VAL A 253 -10.37 12.67 12.09
C VAL A 253 -9.32 12.41 13.16
N SER A 254 -9.43 11.29 13.86
CA SER A 254 -8.44 10.89 14.88
C SER A 254 -7.16 10.42 14.20
N VAL A 255 -6.11 11.24 14.26
CA VAL A 255 -4.76 10.95 13.75
C VAL A 255 -3.71 11.18 14.83
N ARG A 256 -2.54 10.55 14.73
CA ARG A 256 -1.42 10.81 15.61
C ARG A 256 -0.64 12.02 15.10
N LEU A 257 -0.71 13.13 15.84
CA LEU A 257 0.10 14.31 15.55
C LEU A 257 1.58 14.03 15.92
N PRO A 258 2.53 14.45 15.08
CA PRO A 258 3.96 14.36 15.43
C PRO A 258 4.26 15.31 16.59
N CYS A 259 5.12 14.84 17.50
CA CYS A 259 5.63 15.65 18.62
C CYS A 259 6.49 16.81 18.13
#